data_c6aad752100a11b605cbb03667fd0224
#
_entry.id   c6aad752100a11b605cbb03667fd0224
#
_cell.length_a   1.000
_cell.length_b   1.000
_cell.length_c   1.000
_cell.angle_alpha   90.00
_cell.angle_beta   90.00
_cell.angle_gamma   90.00
#
_symmetry.space_group_name_H-M   'P 1'
#
loop_
_entity.id
_entity.type
_entity.pdbx_description
1 polymer ?
#
loop_
_entity_poly.entity_id
_entity_poly.type
_entity_poly.pdbx_seq_one_letter_code
_entity_poly.pdbx_strand_id
1 'polypeptide(L)'
;MTRRNFLTQLLAVPTLSLLGSGITPVTAMAGSFPKRSKALWLRQVHTEEELQVSYWKDGTLNNQAYAQLCHLLRDFRVNQSTNIDVALLDLLYTIQTLLSKERIYKPFMVLSAYRTKTTNDRLKGAARNSMHLYGKAIDIFIPGVRTEYLASLGHRLRCGGVGTYLHRGFIHLDTGRVRYWGVSPSSIVQGHTSPLNRREVDPVAEFNPRDEKWKNASRDELDVMIQKWRQRHRKRWLYRVKKQKTRGRLDHYE
;
A
#
# COMPACT_ATOMS: atom_id res chain seq x y z
N MET A 1 -34.12 -17.96 -53.72
CA MET A 1 -33.10 -18.70 -54.48
C MET A 1 -31.92 -18.91 -53.54
N THR A 2 -31.63 -19.97 -53.14
CA THR A 2 -31.37 -21.39 -53.20
C THR A 2 -30.27 -21.74 -52.22
N ARG A 3 -30.61 -22.59 -51.27
CA ARG A 3 -29.71 -23.28 -50.34
C ARG A 3 -28.74 -24.16 -51.13
N ARG A 4 -27.51 -24.33 -50.70
CA ARG A 4 -26.69 -25.49 -51.05
C ARG A 4 -25.99 -26.05 -49.83
N ASN A 5 -26.43 -27.25 -49.47
CA ASN A 5 -25.80 -28.18 -48.54
C ASN A 5 -24.43 -28.62 -49.07
N PHE A 6 -23.46 -28.79 -48.21
CA PHE A 6 -22.29 -29.61 -48.52
C PHE A 6 -22.20 -30.77 -47.50
N LEU A 7 -22.12 -31.92 -48.10
CA LEU A 7 -22.16 -33.25 -47.52
C LEU A 7 -20.88 -33.55 -46.69
N THR A 8 -21.12 -34.21 -45.59
CA THR A 8 -20.21 -35.03 -44.79
C THR A 8 -19.52 -36.10 -45.61
N GLN A 9 -18.18 -36.14 -45.56
CA GLN A 9 -17.43 -37.36 -45.86
C GLN A 9 -16.78 -37.86 -44.56
N LEU A 10 -17.29 -39.00 -44.11
CA LEU A 10 -16.66 -39.86 -43.12
C LEU A 10 -15.42 -40.52 -43.75
N LEU A 11 -14.24 -40.24 -43.21
CA LEU A 11 -13.08 -41.08 -43.42
C LEU A 11 -12.86 -41.91 -42.15
N ALA A 12 -13.05 -43.20 -42.28
CA ALA A 12 -12.76 -44.21 -41.29
C ALA A 12 -11.25 -44.30 -41.10
N VAL A 13 -10.77 -44.12 -39.86
CA VAL A 13 -9.37 -44.39 -39.46
C VAL A 13 -9.34 -45.71 -38.71
N PRO A 14 -8.43 -46.62 -39.05
CA PRO A 14 -8.37 -47.93 -38.43
C PRO A 14 -7.93 -47.85 -36.96
N THR A 15 -8.63 -48.55 -36.11
CA THR A 15 -8.28 -48.76 -34.69
C THR A 15 -7.01 -49.62 -34.59
N LEU A 16 -5.93 -49.01 -34.18
CA LEU A 16 -4.74 -49.71 -33.72
C LEU A 16 -4.86 -49.94 -32.22
N SER A 17 -5.21 -51.17 -31.83
CA SER A 17 -5.19 -51.60 -30.43
C SER A 17 -3.73 -51.73 -29.95
N LEU A 18 -3.27 -50.81 -29.12
CA LEU A 18 -2.06 -50.92 -28.33
C LEU A 18 -2.42 -51.24 -26.88
N LEU A 19 -2.08 -52.47 -26.50
CA LEU A 19 -2.16 -52.98 -25.14
C LEU A 19 -1.30 -52.16 -24.16
N GLY A 20 -1.92 -51.82 -23.06
CA GLY A 20 -1.33 -51.81 -21.74
C GLY A 20 -0.17 -50.83 -21.45
N SER A 21 -0.50 -49.63 -21.03
CA SER A 21 0.28 -48.93 -20.00
C SER A 21 -0.71 -48.04 -19.26
N GLY A 22 -0.97 -48.37 -18.01
CA GLY A 22 -1.85 -47.64 -17.13
C GLY A 22 -1.40 -46.17 -16.99
N ILE A 23 -1.98 -45.30 -17.77
CA ILE A 23 -1.90 -43.86 -17.54
C ILE A 23 -2.85 -43.57 -16.37
N THR A 24 -2.33 -43.64 -15.16
CA THR A 24 -3.02 -43.05 -14.01
C THR A 24 -3.27 -41.58 -14.35
N PRO A 25 -4.52 -41.09 -14.27
CA PRO A 25 -4.76 -39.66 -14.41
C PRO A 25 -3.93 -38.97 -13.32
N VAL A 26 -2.94 -38.17 -13.72
CA VAL A 26 -2.31 -37.22 -12.82
C VAL A 26 -3.42 -36.28 -12.37
N THR A 27 -4.01 -36.60 -11.23
CA THR A 27 -4.87 -35.68 -10.53
C THR A 27 -4.04 -34.44 -10.31
N ALA A 28 -4.26 -33.39 -11.09
CA ALA A 28 -3.67 -32.09 -10.87
C ALA A 28 -4.05 -31.72 -9.44
N MET A 29 -3.13 -31.93 -8.51
CA MET A 29 -3.21 -31.31 -7.20
C MET A 29 -3.25 -29.81 -7.48
N ALA A 30 -4.46 -29.25 -7.46
CA ALA A 30 -4.64 -27.84 -7.33
C ALA A 30 -4.03 -27.47 -5.98
N GLY A 31 -2.72 -27.24 -5.98
CA GLY A 31 -1.97 -26.74 -4.85
C GLY A 31 -2.62 -25.42 -4.50
N SER A 32 -3.38 -25.39 -3.42
CA SER A 32 -3.90 -24.14 -2.88
C SER A 32 -2.67 -23.33 -2.50
N PHE A 33 -2.34 -22.34 -3.34
CA PHE A 33 -1.34 -21.34 -2.98
C PHE A 33 -1.72 -20.78 -1.62
N PRO A 34 -0.77 -20.67 -0.67
CA PRO A 34 -1.08 -20.17 0.66
C PRO A 34 -1.75 -18.79 0.48
N LYS A 35 -3.00 -18.69 0.91
CA LYS A 35 -3.79 -17.47 0.85
C LYS A 35 -3.10 -16.45 1.74
N ARG A 36 -2.28 -15.57 1.15
CA ARG A 36 -1.47 -14.59 1.87
C ARG A 36 -2.39 -13.60 2.58
N SER A 37 -2.20 -13.42 3.86
CA SER A 37 -2.81 -12.32 4.59
C SER A 37 -2.16 -11.01 4.17
N LYS A 38 -2.97 -9.92 4.08
CA LYS A 38 -2.49 -8.58 3.81
C LYS A 38 -2.70 -7.73 5.05
N ALA A 39 -1.62 -7.16 5.56
CA ALA A 39 -1.63 -6.28 6.72
C ALA A 39 -1.09 -4.90 6.36
N LEU A 40 -1.61 -3.87 7.02
CA LEU A 40 -1.17 -2.50 6.88
C LEU A 40 -0.77 -1.93 8.24
N TRP A 41 0.24 -1.08 8.21
CA TRP A 41 0.66 -0.29 9.35
C TRP A 41 0.58 1.20 9.00
N LEU A 42 -0.40 1.88 9.57
CA LEU A 42 -0.74 3.27 9.30
C LEU A 42 -0.75 4.07 10.57
N ARG A 43 -0.41 5.36 10.48
CA ARG A 43 -0.58 6.33 11.55
C ARG A 43 -1.13 7.63 11.00
N GLN A 44 -2.26 8.07 11.54
CA GLN A 44 -2.85 9.37 11.24
C GLN A 44 -2.07 10.46 11.98
N VAL A 45 -1.55 11.46 11.23
CA VAL A 45 -0.63 12.47 11.79
C VAL A 45 -1.37 13.45 12.73
N HIS A 46 -2.59 13.78 12.41
CA HIS A 46 -3.36 14.80 13.13
C HIS A 46 -4.02 14.28 14.40
N THR A 47 -4.54 13.04 14.37
CA THR A 47 -5.20 12.41 15.54
C THR A 47 -4.23 11.55 16.36
N GLU A 48 -3.03 11.32 15.85
CA GLU A 48 -2.01 10.43 16.43
C GLU A 48 -2.45 8.95 16.57
N GLU A 49 -3.61 8.60 16.04
CA GLU A 49 -4.09 7.22 15.99
C GLU A 49 -3.17 6.36 15.13
N GLU A 50 -2.82 5.18 15.64
CA GLU A 50 -1.94 4.24 14.95
C GLU A 50 -2.60 2.86 14.92
N LEU A 51 -2.59 2.24 13.75
CA LEU A 51 -3.20 0.94 13.52
C LEU A 51 -2.26 0.05 12.72
N GLN A 52 -2.06 -1.17 13.23
CA GLN A 52 -1.43 -2.27 12.49
C GLN A 52 -2.39 -3.44 12.47
N VAL A 53 -2.96 -3.76 11.31
CA VAL A 53 -4.05 -4.72 11.22
C VAL A 53 -4.01 -5.51 9.92
N SER A 54 -4.41 -6.79 9.98
CA SER A 54 -4.59 -7.64 8.81
C SER A 54 -6.01 -7.49 8.28
N TYR A 55 -6.18 -6.75 7.20
CA TYR A 55 -7.49 -6.50 6.59
C TYR A 55 -7.93 -7.58 5.59
N TRP A 56 -7.00 -8.44 5.17
CA TRP A 56 -7.28 -9.56 4.28
C TRP A 56 -6.67 -10.83 4.85
N LYS A 57 -7.47 -11.86 5.03
CA LYS A 57 -7.05 -13.15 5.58
C LYS A 57 -7.78 -14.29 4.90
N ASP A 58 -7.09 -15.37 4.60
CA ASP A 58 -7.64 -16.60 4.03
C ASP A 58 -8.48 -16.39 2.74
N GLY A 59 -8.11 -15.38 1.94
CA GLY A 59 -8.79 -15.06 0.68
C GLY A 59 -10.03 -14.18 0.85
N THR A 60 -10.30 -13.66 2.04
CA THR A 60 -11.47 -12.82 2.35
C THR A 60 -11.10 -11.52 3.04
N LEU A 61 -11.97 -10.51 2.89
CA LEU A 61 -11.87 -9.26 3.62
C LEU A 61 -12.23 -9.49 5.09
N ASN A 62 -11.36 -9.06 6.00
CA ASN A 62 -11.68 -9.00 7.43
C ASN A 62 -12.48 -7.72 7.69
N ASN A 63 -13.80 -7.84 7.83
CA ASN A 63 -14.70 -6.70 7.98
C ASN A 63 -14.40 -5.84 9.21
N GLN A 64 -13.99 -6.45 10.33
CA GLN A 64 -13.62 -5.70 11.54
C GLN A 64 -12.35 -4.86 11.31
N ALA A 65 -11.32 -5.45 10.74
CA ALA A 65 -10.08 -4.76 10.40
C ALA A 65 -10.31 -3.67 9.35
N TYR A 66 -11.18 -3.93 8.38
CA TYR A 66 -11.56 -2.96 7.36
C TYR A 66 -12.30 -1.76 7.98
N ALA A 67 -13.24 -2.00 8.90
CA ALA A 67 -13.93 -0.92 9.62
C ALA A 67 -12.94 -0.05 10.43
N GLN A 68 -11.95 -0.66 11.08
CA GLN A 68 -10.89 0.07 11.78
C GLN A 68 -10.05 0.93 10.83
N LEU A 69 -9.73 0.43 9.63
CA LEU A 69 -9.03 1.21 8.60
C LEU A 69 -9.90 2.37 8.09
N CYS A 70 -11.18 2.13 7.84
CA CYS A 70 -12.11 3.20 7.43
C CYS A 70 -12.22 4.29 8.52
N HIS A 71 -12.20 3.91 9.79
CA HIS A 71 -12.18 4.87 10.89
C HIS A 71 -10.89 5.67 10.95
N LEU A 72 -9.72 5.02 10.87
CA LEU A 72 -8.42 5.71 10.87
C LEU A 72 -8.30 6.69 9.69
N LEU A 73 -8.84 6.32 8.54
CA LEU A 73 -8.74 7.06 7.28
C LEU A 73 -9.91 8.03 7.05
N ARG A 74 -10.72 8.29 8.10
CA ARG A 74 -11.84 9.24 8.04
C ARG A 74 -11.42 10.69 7.82
N ASP A 75 -12.37 11.51 7.49
CA ASP A 75 -12.21 12.96 7.61
C ASP A 75 -12.20 13.36 9.10
N PHE A 76 -11.00 13.47 9.66
CA PHE A 76 -10.81 13.72 11.09
C PHE A 76 -11.34 15.11 11.53
N ARG A 77 -11.48 16.07 10.62
CA ARG A 77 -11.95 17.44 10.91
C ARG A 77 -13.41 17.46 11.32
N VAL A 78 -14.20 16.58 10.73
CA VAL A 78 -15.65 16.44 10.98
C VAL A 78 -16.00 15.06 11.54
N ASN A 79 -15.00 14.24 11.85
CA ASN A 79 -15.14 12.88 12.39
C ASN A 79 -16.07 11.98 11.54
N GLN A 80 -16.00 12.11 10.21
CA GLN A 80 -16.86 11.35 9.30
C GLN A 80 -16.07 10.30 8.52
N SER A 81 -16.53 9.05 8.60
CA SER A 81 -15.98 7.91 7.87
C SER A 81 -16.72 7.62 6.57
N THR A 82 -16.05 6.92 5.66
CA THR A 82 -16.63 6.32 4.46
C THR A 82 -15.98 4.97 4.19
N ASN A 83 -16.55 4.21 3.27
CA ASN A 83 -15.90 3.00 2.77
C ASN A 83 -14.67 3.39 1.95
N ILE A 84 -13.51 2.94 2.40
CA ILE A 84 -12.25 3.13 1.68
C ILE A 84 -12.13 2.07 0.58
N ASP A 85 -11.73 2.49 -0.60
CA ASP A 85 -11.51 1.58 -1.73
C ASP A 85 -10.49 0.50 -1.36
N VAL A 86 -10.89 -0.77 -1.46
CA VAL A 86 -10.00 -1.91 -1.16
C VAL A 86 -8.79 -1.91 -2.09
N ALA A 87 -8.94 -1.45 -3.33
CA ALA A 87 -7.81 -1.30 -4.25
C ALA A 87 -6.77 -0.29 -3.74
N LEU A 88 -7.18 0.76 -2.99
CA LEU A 88 -6.26 1.68 -2.33
C LEU A 88 -5.48 0.98 -1.20
N LEU A 89 -6.17 0.15 -0.41
CA LEU A 89 -5.50 -0.64 0.63
C LEU A 89 -4.51 -1.64 0.02
N ASP A 90 -4.87 -2.28 -1.09
CA ASP A 90 -4.00 -3.19 -1.84
C ASP A 90 -2.78 -2.48 -2.44
N LEU A 91 -2.95 -1.26 -2.94
CA LEU A 91 -1.86 -0.41 -3.41
C LEU A 91 -0.88 -0.11 -2.26
N LEU A 92 -1.38 0.31 -1.10
CA LEU A 92 -0.56 0.57 0.08
C LEU A 92 0.16 -0.69 0.57
N TYR A 93 -0.53 -1.83 0.63
CA TYR A 93 0.07 -3.12 0.98
C TYR A 93 1.21 -3.50 0.02
N THR A 94 1.01 -3.29 -1.28
CA THR A 94 2.03 -3.56 -2.28
C THR A 94 3.27 -2.68 -2.07
N ILE A 95 3.09 -1.38 -1.83
CA ILE A 95 4.17 -0.45 -1.53
C ILE A 95 4.89 -0.86 -0.23
N GLN A 96 4.14 -1.18 0.84
CA GLN A 96 4.72 -1.64 2.10
C GLN A 96 5.54 -2.93 1.92
N THR A 97 5.07 -3.85 1.06
CA THR A 97 5.80 -5.08 0.72
C THR A 97 7.09 -4.78 -0.05
N LEU A 98 7.07 -3.82 -0.97
CA LEU A 98 8.29 -3.39 -1.68
C LEU A 98 9.29 -2.73 -0.73
N LEU A 99 8.83 -1.88 0.17
CA LEU A 99 9.67 -1.25 1.20
C LEU A 99 10.27 -2.28 2.16
N SER A 100 9.54 -3.33 2.52
CA SER A 100 10.04 -4.40 3.39
C SER A 100 11.19 -5.18 2.74
N LYS A 101 11.23 -5.30 1.41
CA LYS A 101 12.36 -5.88 0.68
C LYS A 101 13.63 -5.03 0.82
N GLU A 102 13.47 -3.72 0.96
CA GLU A 102 14.54 -2.76 1.25
C GLU A 102 14.79 -2.61 2.77
N ARG A 103 14.23 -3.52 3.59
CA ARG A 103 14.35 -3.52 5.06
C ARG A 103 13.78 -2.27 5.73
N ILE A 104 12.81 -1.63 5.09
CA ILE A 104 12.09 -0.47 5.63
C ILE A 104 10.80 -0.94 6.27
N TYR A 105 10.74 -0.99 7.59
CA TYR A 105 9.61 -1.43 8.42
C TYR A 105 9.09 -0.25 9.22
N LYS A 106 8.28 0.60 8.59
CA LYS A 106 7.74 1.83 9.18
C LYS A 106 6.28 2.02 8.82
N PRO A 107 5.48 2.70 9.67
CA PRO A 107 4.13 3.07 9.32
C PRO A 107 4.11 4.07 8.17
N PHE A 108 3.08 4.01 7.35
CA PHE A 108 2.70 5.15 6.55
C PHE A 108 2.13 6.23 7.45
N MET A 109 2.71 7.43 7.38
CA MET A 109 2.19 8.62 8.03
C MET A 109 1.12 9.22 7.14
N VAL A 110 -0.12 9.15 7.59
CA VAL A 110 -1.30 9.62 6.83
C VAL A 110 -1.55 11.08 7.17
N LEU A 111 -1.48 11.95 6.17
CA LEU A 111 -1.83 13.37 6.28
C LEU A 111 -3.31 13.61 6.00
N SER A 112 -3.84 12.91 5.00
CA SER A 112 -5.24 13.00 4.58
C SER A 112 -5.64 11.74 3.83
N ALA A 113 -6.86 11.26 4.04
CA ALA A 113 -7.45 10.20 3.22
C ALA A 113 -8.85 10.62 2.77
N TYR A 114 -9.93 10.08 3.34
CA TYR A 114 -11.26 10.56 3.02
C TYR A 114 -11.43 12.04 3.40
N ARG A 115 -12.11 12.78 2.54
CA ARG A 115 -12.54 14.16 2.79
C ARG A 115 -14.01 14.32 2.45
N THR A 116 -14.78 14.89 3.34
CA THR A 116 -16.12 15.34 3.00
C THR A 116 -16.06 16.48 2.00
N LYS A 117 -17.18 16.72 1.29
CA LYS A 117 -17.27 17.85 0.35
C LYS A 117 -16.96 19.17 1.04
N THR A 118 -17.49 19.38 2.23
CA THR A 118 -17.27 20.59 3.04
C THR A 118 -15.79 20.79 3.37
N THR A 119 -15.09 19.74 3.78
CA THR A 119 -13.64 19.81 4.03
C THR A 119 -12.87 20.09 2.75
N ASN A 120 -13.21 19.39 1.65
CA ASN A 120 -12.51 19.57 0.38
C ASN A 120 -12.66 20.98 -0.18
N ASP A 121 -13.85 21.58 -0.09
CA ASP A 121 -14.14 22.93 -0.59
C ASP A 121 -13.38 24.03 0.19
N ARG A 122 -13.07 23.78 1.47
CA ARG A 122 -12.29 24.69 2.32
C ARG A 122 -10.79 24.60 2.08
N LEU A 123 -10.31 23.51 1.47
CA LEU A 123 -8.87 23.30 1.24
C LEU A 123 -8.42 24.06 -0.01
N LYS A 124 -7.53 25.03 0.17
CA LYS A 124 -6.96 25.81 -0.94
C LYS A 124 -6.19 24.90 -1.90
N GLY A 125 -6.54 24.93 -3.17
CA GLY A 125 -5.90 24.14 -4.23
C GLY A 125 -6.38 22.69 -4.34
N ALA A 126 -7.40 22.27 -3.57
CA ALA A 126 -8.02 20.96 -3.74
C ALA A 126 -8.85 20.93 -5.04
N ALA A 127 -8.75 19.82 -5.77
CA ALA A 127 -9.56 19.59 -6.97
C ALA A 127 -11.04 19.42 -6.58
N ARG A 128 -11.97 20.02 -7.35
CA ARG A 128 -13.42 19.88 -7.12
C ARG A 128 -13.88 18.42 -7.13
N ASN A 129 -13.35 17.61 -8.06
CA ASN A 129 -13.62 16.17 -8.19
C ASN A 129 -12.44 15.36 -7.66
N SER A 130 -12.04 15.65 -6.42
CA SER A 130 -10.92 14.95 -5.77
C SER A 130 -11.26 13.49 -5.47
N MET A 131 -10.32 12.57 -5.69
CA MET A 131 -10.48 11.17 -5.32
C MET A 131 -10.60 10.95 -3.81
N HIS A 132 -10.18 11.92 -3.00
CA HIS A 132 -10.42 11.91 -1.55
C HIS A 132 -11.92 11.93 -1.19
N LEU A 133 -12.77 12.57 -1.99
CA LEU A 133 -14.22 12.60 -1.78
C LEU A 133 -14.87 11.22 -1.84
N TYR A 134 -14.23 10.29 -2.50
CA TYR A 134 -14.75 8.94 -2.77
C TYR A 134 -14.06 7.85 -1.95
N GLY A 135 -13.22 8.20 -0.98
CA GLY A 135 -12.40 7.23 -0.24
C GLY A 135 -11.38 6.49 -1.11
N LYS A 136 -10.97 7.09 -2.23
CA LYS A 136 -10.08 6.49 -3.24
C LYS A 136 -8.71 7.12 -3.29
N ALA A 137 -8.36 8.00 -2.36
CA ALA A 137 -7.06 8.67 -2.32
C ALA A 137 -6.52 8.80 -0.91
N ILE A 138 -5.19 8.92 -0.84
CA ILE A 138 -4.45 9.11 0.39
C ILE A 138 -3.21 9.97 0.15
N ASP A 139 -2.92 10.88 1.07
CA ASP A 139 -1.71 11.67 1.12
C ASP A 139 -0.83 11.13 2.25
N ILE A 140 0.39 10.67 1.91
CA ILE A 140 1.27 9.93 2.83
C ILE A 140 2.74 10.34 2.71
N PHE A 141 3.46 10.11 3.79
CA PHE A 141 4.92 10.05 3.80
C PHE A 141 5.41 8.94 4.74
N ILE A 142 6.70 8.64 4.69
CA ILE A 142 7.35 7.71 5.61
C ILE A 142 8.60 8.42 6.17
N PRO A 143 8.75 8.54 7.50
CA PRO A 143 9.92 9.19 8.09
C PRO A 143 11.22 8.55 7.64
N GLY A 144 12.17 9.37 7.13
CA GLY A 144 13.47 8.91 6.64
C GLY A 144 13.45 8.31 5.23
N VAL A 145 12.30 8.05 4.65
CA VAL A 145 12.18 7.63 3.25
C VAL A 145 12.04 8.86 2.36
N ARG A 146 12.78 8.89 1.27
CA ARG A 146 12.74 9.99 0.32
C ARG A 146 11.40 10.04 -0.42
N THR A 147 10.85 11.23 -0.53
CA THR A 147 9.56 11.47 -1.21
C THR A 147 9.61 10.98 -2.66
N GLU A 148 10.73 11.22 -3.36
CA GLU A 148 10.94 10.80 -4.75
C GLU A 148 10.96 9.28 -4.88
N TYR A 149 11.61 8.59 -3.92
CA TYR A 149 11.62 7.13 -3.91
C TYR A 149 10.22 6.57 -3.71
N LEU A 150 9.48 7.09 -2.73
CA LEU A 150 8.11 6.68 -2.47
C LEU A 150 7.20 6.93 -3.68
N ALA A 151 7.35 8.08 -4.36
CA ALA A 151 6.65 8.40 -5.60
C ALA A 151 7.02 7.43 -6.73
N SER A 152 8.31 7.04 -6.85
CA SER A 152 8.76 6.09 -7.87
C SER A 152 8.07 4.73 -7.75
N LEU A 153 7.81 4.27 -6.54
CA LEU A 153 7.04 3.03 -6.30
C LEU A 153 5.62 3.16 -6.84
N GLY A 154 4.93 4.28 -6.54
CA GLY A 154 3.60 4.57 -7.08
C GLY A 154 3.58 4.65 -8.62
N HIS A 155 4.57 5.31 -9.22
CA HIS A 155 4.72 5.40 -10.69
C HIS A 155 4.89 4.02 -11.33
N ARG A 156 5.72 3.15 -10.76
CA ARG A 156 5.97 1.80 -11.28
C ARG A 156 4.74 0.92 -11.22
N LEU A 157 3.93 1.06 -10.18
CA LEU A 157 2.73 0.24 -10.01
C LEU A 157 1.60 0.64 -10.95
N ARG A 158 1.55 1.88 -11.45
CA ARG A 158 0.56 2.38 -12.43
C ARG A 158 -0.89 2.08 -12.04
N CYS A 159 -1.20 2.09 -10.75
CA CYS A 159 -2.53 1.74 -10.21
C CYS A 159 -3.48 2.93 -10.13
N GLY A 160 -3.05 4.14 -10.49
CA GLY A 160 -3.85 5.35 -10.42
C GLY A 160 -3.04 6.63 -10.50
N GLY A 161 -3.54 7.70 -9.90
CA GLY A 161 -2.84 8.98 -9.82
C GLY A 161 -1.72 8.98 -8.79
N VAL A 162 -0.60 9.62 -9.14
CA VAL A 162 0.53 9.87 -8.22
C VAL A 162 0.91 11.34 -8.28
N GLY A 163 0.75 12.05 -7.17
CA GLY A 163 1.21 13.41 -6.98
C GLY A 163 2.45 13.47 -6.11
N THR A 164 3.47 14.22 -6.52
CA THR A 164 4.72 14.33 -5.77
C THR A 164 4.90 15.75 -5.27
N TYR A 165 4.89 15.92 -3.95
CA TYR A 165 4.96 17.22 -3.28
C TYR A 165 6.30 17.34 -2.53
N LEU A 166 7.43 17.50 -3.25
CA LEU A 166 8.78 17.47 -2.68
C LEU A 166 8.97 18.50 -1.57
N HIS A 167 8.53 19.74 -1.78
CA HIS A 167 8.68 20.83 -0.78
C HIS A 167 7.88 20.58 0.50
N ARG A 168 6.83 19.75 0.40
CA ARG A 168 5.97 19.37 1.53
C ARG A 168 6.36 18.01 2.11
N GLY A 169 7.20 17.23 1.43
CA GLY A 169 7.73 15.95 1.89
C GLY A 169 6.71 14.81 1.90
N PHE A 170 5.70 14.80 1.00
CA PHE A 170 4.71 13.74 0.91
C PHE A 170 4.33 13.42 -0.54
N ILE A 171 3.64 12.32 -0.73
CA ILE A 171 3.01 11.93 -1.99
C ILE A 171 1.51 11.75 -1.84
N HIS A 172 0.79 12.02 -2.92
CA HIS A 172 -0.58 11.61 -3.13
C HIS A 172 -0.62 10.31 -3.91
N LEU A 173 -1.49 9.38 -3.51
CA LEU A 173 -1.83 8.18 -4.24
C LEU A 173 -3.34 8.06 -4.39
N ASP A 174 -3.83 7.63 -5.55
CA ASP A 174 -5.24 7.30 -5.74
C ASP A 174 -5.45 6.12 -6.70
N THR A 175 -6.67 5.58 -6.71
CA THR A 175 -7.10 4.46 -7.57
C THR A 175 -7.90 4.89 -8.79
N GLY A 176 -7.79 6.16 -9.19
CA GLY A 176 -8.41 6.68 -10.40
C GLY A 176 -7.62 6.34 -11.67
N ARG A 177 -7.82 7.12 -12.72
CA ARG A 177 -7.02 6.96 -13.94
C ARG A 177 -5.54 7.23 -13.67
N VAL A 178 -4.66 6.52 -14.36
CA VAL A 178 -3.20 6.74 -14.27
C VAL A 178 -2.84 8.15 -14.74
N ARG A 179 -2.25 8.93 -13.86
CA ARG A 179 -1.74 10.28 -14.11
C ARG A 179 -0.67 10.65 -13.10
N TYR A 180 0.19 11.59 -13.46
CA TYR A 180 1.30 12.02 -12.62
C TYR A 180 1.38 13.55 -12.61
N TRP A 181 1.75 14.12 -11.45
CA TRP A 181 2.00 15.56 -11.32
C TRP A 181 3.03 15.85 -10.22
N GLY A 182 3.58 17.05 -10.24
CA GLY A 182 4.65 17.49 -9.34
C GLY A 182 6.02 17.13 -9.89
N VAL A 183 6.36 15.86 -9.97
CA VAL A 183 7.61 15.37 -10.57
C VAL A 183 7.30 14.27 -11.57
N SER A 184 7.92 14.34 -12.74
CA SER A 184 7.71 13.32 -13.77
C SER A 184 8.40 12.01 -13.44
N PRO A 185 7.88 10.84 -13.90
CA PRO A 185 8.54 9.56 -13.71
C PRO A 185 9.99 9.53 -14.23
N SER A 186 10.25 10.19 -15.36
CA SER A 186 11.59 10.26 -15.99
C SER A 186 12.61 10.99 -15.13
N SER A 187 12.23 12.09 -14.49
CA SER A 187 13.12 12.84 -13.59
C SER A 187 13.43 12.11 -12.28
N ILE A 188 12.54 11.22 -11.83
CA ILE A 188 12.75 10.40 -10.62
C ILE A 188 13.74 9.27 -10.89
N VAL A 189 13.69 8.64 -12.07
CA VAL A 189 14.52 7.48 -12.41
C VAL A 189 16.00 7.86 -12.56
N GLN A 190 16.30 9.06 -13.04
CA GLN A 190 17.68 9.47 -13.35
C GLN A 190 18.55 9.84 -12.14
N GLY A 191 17.98 10.05 -10.96
CA GLY A 191 18.73 10.64 -9.86
C GLY A 191 18.84 9.84 -8.56
N HIS A 192 18.08 8.75 -8.34
CA HIS A 192 17.84 8.33 -6.96
C HIS A 192 17.65 6.83 -6.77
N THR A 193 18.76 6.13 -6.60
CA THR A 193 18.77 4.69 -6.32
C THR A 193 18.59 4.34 -4.83
N SER A 194 18.86 5.27 -3.90
CA SER A 194 18.75 5.00 -2.47
C SER A 194 17.37 5.39 -1.91
N PRO A 195 16.68 4.48 -1.22
CA PRO A 195 15.38 4.75 -0.60
C PRO A 195 15.48 5.69 0.60
N LEU A 196 16.64 5.77 1.26
CA LEU A 196 16.81 6.48 2.52
C LEU A 196 17.46 7.87 2.32
N ASN A 197 17.03 8.81 3.15
CA ASN A 197 17.65 10.12 3.22
C ASN A 197 18.96 10.00 4.01
N ARG A 198 20.12 10.16 3.35
CA ARG A 198 21.45 10.03 3.97
C ARG A 198 21.69 10.95 5.17
N ARG A 199 20.88 12.01 5.36
CA ARG A 199 20.99 12.93 6.50
C ARG A 199 20.19 12.50 7.74
N GLU A 200 19.36 11.48 7.63
CA GLU A 200 18.64 10.89 8.75
C GLU A 200 19.27 9.52 9.05
N VAL A 201 20.17 9.47 10.01
CA VAL A 201 20.58 8.20 10.62
C VAL A 201 19.34 7.58 11.25
N ASP A 202 18.88 6.48 10.67
CA ASP A 202 17.66 5.81 11.09
C ASP A 202 17.92 5.05 12.39
N PRO A 203 17.30 5.44 13.51
CA PRO A 203 17.41 4.65 14.74
C PRO A 203 16.79 3.25 14.63
N VAL A 204 16.08 2.94 13.54
CA VAL A 204 15.57 1.60 13.20
C VAL A 204 16.67 0.73 12.55
N ALA A 205 17.77 1.32 12.08
CA ALA A 205 18.90 0.56 11.57
C ALA A 205 19.50 -0.41 12.63
N GLU A 206 19.25 -0.17 13.92
CA GLU A 206 19.62 -1.08 15.01
C GLU A 206 18.70 -2.31 15.12
N PHE A 207 17.49 -2.28 14.53
CA PHE A 207 16.61 -3.43 14.50
C PHE A 207 16.71 -4.17 13.16
N ASN A 208 17.54 -5.18 13.11
CA ASN A 208 17.61 -6.10 11.99
C ASN A 208 16.90 -7.41 12.36
N PRO A 209 15.71 -7.70 11.77
CA PRO A 209 15.01 -8.96 12.03
C PRO A 209 15.77 -10.20 11.53
N ARG A 210 16.91 -10.01 10.81
CA ARG A 210 17.82 -11.07 10.39
C ARG A 210 19.04 -11.23 11.30
N ASP A 211 19.19 -10.40 12.35
CA ASP A 211 20.20 -10.66 13.37
C ASP A 211 19.92 -12.02 13.98
N GLU A 212 20.98 -12.83 14.16
CA GLU A 212 20.88 -14.17 14.72
C GLU A 212 20.13 -14.22 16.03
N LYS A 213 20.25 -13.17 16.81
CA LYS A 213 19.53 -12.91 18.05
C LYS A 213 18.00 -12.92 17.89
N TRP A 214 17.45 -12.67 16.67
CA TRP A 214 16.03 -12.58 16.38
C TRP A 214 15.52 -13.64 15.41
N LYS A 215 16.45 -14.43 14.87
CA LYS A 215 16.16 -15.46 13.86
C LYS A 215 15.18 -16.52 14.37
N ASN A 216 15.18 -16.75 15.67
CA ASN A 216 14.36 -17.73 16.36
C ASN A 216 13.30 -17.13 17.28
N ALA A 217 13.12 -15.79 17.26
CA ALA A 217 12.12 -15.14 18.10
C ALA A 217 10.71 -15.48 17.62
N SER A 218 9.84 -15.87 18.52
CA SER A 218 8.42 -16.07 18.27
C SER A 218 7.76 -14.74 17.86
N ARG A 219 6.59 -14.84 17.24
CA ARG A 219 5.82 -13.67 16.80
C ARG A 219 5.50 -12.73 17.98
N ASP A 220 5.17 -13.31 19.12
CA ASP A 220 4.82 -12.57 20.34
C ASP A 220 6.03 -11.83 20.92
N GLU A 221 7.22 -12.44 20.86
CA GLU A 221 8.47 -11.79 21.28
C GLU A 221 8.85 -10.63 20.37
N LEU A 222 8.63 -10.77 19.05
CA LEU A 222 8.83 -9.70 18.08
C LEU A 222 7.85 -8.53 18.33
N ASP A 223 6.58 -8.83 18.63
CA ASP A 223 5.57 -7.82 18.93
C ASP A 223 5.89 -7.07 20.23
N VAL A 224 6.30 -7.79 21.28
CA VAL A 224 6.75 -7.17 22.55
C VAL A 224 7.97 -6.27 22.33
N MET A 225 8.91 -6.67 21.49
CA MET A 225 10.06 -5.84 21.15
C MET A 225 9.70 -4.59 20.36
N ILE A 226 8.85 -4.72 19.35
CA ILE A 226 8.32 -3.60 18.57
C ILE A 226 7.62 -2.60 19.51
N GLN A 227 6.83 -3.08 20.47
CA GLN A 227 6.18 -2.25 21.49
C GLN A 227 7.20 -1.52 22.38
N LYS A 228 8.21 -2.23 22.89
CA LYS A 228 9.28 -1.64 23.71
C LYS A 228 10.09 -0.60 22.92
N TRP A 229 10.37 -0.87 21.65
CA TRP A 229 11.02 0.07 20.76
C TRP A 229 10.16 1.34 20.54
N ARG A 230 8.85 1.18 20.25
CA ARG A 230 7.87 2.26 20.09
C ARG A 230 7.85 3.17 21.34
N GLN A 231 7.80 2.59 22.54
CA GLN A 231 7.80 3.34 23.80
C GLN A 231 9.08 4.17 23.97
N ARG A 232 10.24 3.58 23.71
CA ARG A 232 11.55 4.29 23.82
C ARG A 232 11.69 5.44 22.83
N HIS A 233 11.17 5.30 21.62
CA HIS A 233 11.37 6.26 20.54
C HIS A 233 10.19 7.23 20.34
N ARG A 234 9.08 7.05 21.08
CA ARG A 234 7.86 7.87 20.99
C ARG A 234 8.14 9.37 21.14
N LYS A 235 8.89 9.78 22.15
CA LYS A 235 9.22 11.20 22.39
C LYS A 235 10.05 11.82 21.26
N ARG A 236 11.03 11.06 20.74
CA ARG A 236 11.93 11.51 19.67
C ARG A 236 11.19 11.61 18.33
N TRP A 237 10.27 10.68 18.10
CA TRP A 237 9.40 10.66 16.92
C TRP A 237 8.40 11.83 16.95
N LEU A 238 7.68 12.05 18.06
CA LEU A 238 6.75 13.17 18.25
C LEU A 238 7.45 14.53 18.06
N TYR A 239 8.68 14.67 18.54
CA TYR A 239 9.47 15.87 18.33
C TYR A 239 9.74 16.13 16.84
N ARG A 240 10.02 15.09 16.05
CA ARG A 240 10.26 15.24 14.60
C ARG A 240 9.00 15.62 13.84
N VAL A 241 7.87 15.01 14.15
CA VAL A 241 6.57 15.37 13.54
C VAL A 241 6.22 16.83 13.86
N LYS A 242 6.37 17.26 15.13
CA LYS A 242 6.17 18.66 15.53
C LYS A 242 7.13 19.61 14.78
N LYS A 243 8.41 19.24 14.65
CA LYS A 243 9.40 20.05 13.93
C LYS A 243 9.14 20.14 12.42
N GLN A 244 8.54 19.13 11.80
CA GLN A 244 8.07 19.19 10.41
C GLN A 244 6.87 20.12 10.29
N LYS A 245 5.94 20.09 11.24
CA LYS A 245 4.78 20.98 11.33
C LYS A 245 5.24 22.46 11.44
N THR A 246 6.16 22.77 12.37
CA THR A 246 6.68 24.14 12.57
C THR A 246 7.54 24.68 11.42
N ARG A 247 8.00 23.83 10.50
CA ARG A 247 8.73 24.26 9.30
C ARG A 247 7.83 24.54 8.09
N GLY A 248 6.52 24.71 8.29
CA GLY A 248 5.55 25.00 7.21
C GLY A 248 5.32 23.86 6.23
N ARG A 249 5.81 22.66 6.52
CA ARG A 249 5.64 21.49 5.64
C ARG A 249 4.27 20.83 5.76
N LEU A 250 3.52 21.13 6.82
CA LEU A 250 2.20 20.57 7.12
C LEU A 250 1.10 21.64 7.29
N ASP A 251 1.47 22.93 7.31
CA ASP A 251 0.57 24.03 7.71
C ASP A 251 -0.55 24.35 6.69
N HIS A 252 -0.57 23.71 5.53
CA HIS A 252 -1.61 23.90 4.52
C HIS A 252 -2.72 22.83 4.54
N TYR A 253 -2.81 22.06 5.62
CA TYR A 253 -3.86 21.05 5.84
C TYR A 253 -4.84 21.42 6.97
N GLU A 254 -4.69 22.60 7.58
CA GLU A 254 -5.68 23.17 8.50
C GLU A 254 -6.80 23.91 7.77
#